data_138037d7716c5bfd4f5b5d251c4172e3
#
_entry.id   138037d7716c5bfd4f5b5d251c4172e3
#
_cell.length_a   1.000
_cell.length_b   1.000
_cell.length_c   1.000
_cell.angle_alpha   90.00
_cell.angle_beta   90.00
_cell.angle_gamma   90.00
#
_symmetry.space_group_name_H-M   'P 1'
#
loop_
_entity.id
_entity.type
_entity.pdbx_description
1 polymer ?
#
loop_
_entity_poly.entity_id
_entity_poly.type
_entity_poly.pdbx_seq_one_letter_code
_entity_poly.pdbx_strand_id
1 'polypeptide(L)'
;AGTPSEIMNLLDHGYDTLKFFPAEQQGGVSMLKAISGPLPQVKFCPTGGVSLNNLADYLALPNIITVGGSWVAPKDAVKAGDWDRITKLAQEATDRVNALRG
;
A
#
# COMPACT_ATOMS: atom_id res chain seq x y z
N ALA A 1 10.47 0.31 -4.46
CA ALA A 1 11.56 0.61 -3.52
C ALA A 1 11.32 -0.07 -2.19
N GLY A 2 12.37 -0.49 -1.53
CA GLY A 2 12.26 -1.19 -0.23
C GLY A 2 13.27 -0.70 0.79
N THR A 3 14.28 0.09 0.38
CA THR A 3 15.33 0.58 1.27
C THR A 3 15.49 2.10 1.16
N PRO A 4 15.97 2.77 2.22
CA PRO A 4 16.26 4.20 2.15
C PRO A 4 17.24 4.57 1.03
N SER A 5 18.23 3.74 0.76
CA SER A 5 19.20 3.98 -0.31
C SER A 5 18.54 3.97 -1.68
N GLU A 6 17.65 3.02 -1.95
CA GLU A 6 16.87 2.97 -3.18
C GLU A 6 15.98 4.21 -3.31
N ILE A 7 15.36 4.61 -2.21
CA ILE A 7 14.47 5.78 -2.17
C ILE A 7 15.25 7.06 -2.50
N MET A 8 16.41 7.25 -1.89
CA MET A 8 17.26 8.42 -2.16
C MET A 8 17.73 8.44 -3.60
N ASN A 9 18.09 7.30 -4.16
CA ASN A 9 18.48 7.18 -5.55
C ASN A 9 17.35 7.59 -6.49
N LEU A 10 16.11 7.14 -6.21
CA LEU A 10 14.95 7.52 -7.01
C LEU A 10 14.61 9.01 -6.87
N LEU A 11 14.77 9.58 -5.68
CA LEU A 11 14.60 11.02 -5.48
C LEU A 11 15.58 11.82 -6.32
N ASP A 12 16.84 11.38 -6.39
CA ASP A 12 17.86 12.02 -7.23
C ASP A 12 17.50 12.02 -8.71
N HIS A 13 16.66 11.05 -9.13
CA HIS A 13 16.15 10.95 -10.49
C HIS A 13 14.79 11.67 -10.69
N GLY A 14 14.29 12.37 -9.68
CA GLY A 14 13.08 13.16 -9.76
C GLY A 14 11.79 12.44 -9.37
N TYR A 15 11.87 11.22 -8.82
CA TYR A 15 10.70 10.47 -8.37
C TYR A 15 10.43 10.73 -6.90
N ASP A 16 9.28 11.27 -6.55
CA ASP A 16 8.87 11.56 -5.18
C ASP A 16 7.67 10.73 -4.70
N THR A 17 7.04 9.98 -5.59
CA THR A 17 5.95 9.07 -5.28
C THR A 17 6.36 7.67 -5.72
N LEU A 18 6.47 6.75 -4.76
CA LEU A 18 7.11 5.46 -4.97
C LEU A 18 6.23 4.30 -4.51
N LYS A 19 6.37 3.17 -5.18
CA LYS A 19 5.80 1.91 -4.72
C LYS A 19 6.70 1.30 -3.65
N PHE A 20 6.12 0.90 -2.53
CA PHE A 20 6.81 0.19 -1.45
C PHE A 20 6.39 -1.28 -1.52
N PHE A 21 7.27 -2.14 -2.03
CA PHE A 21 6.95 -3.55 -2.29
C PHE A 21 8.19 -4.44 -2.08
N PRO A 22 8.04 -5.62 -1.51
CA PRO A 22 6.86 -6.14 -0.82
C PRO A 22 6.72 -5.52 0.58
N ALA A 23 5.62 -4.83 0.83
CA ALA A 23 5.47 -3.94 1.99
C ALA A 23 5.69 -4.64 3.34
N GLU A 24 4.98 -5.73 3.61
CA GLU A 24 5.09 -6.42 4.89
C GLU A 24 6.49 -7.03 5.09
N GLN A 25 7.08 -7.61 4.05
CA GLN A 25 8.42 -8.19 4.11
C GLN A 25 9.51 -7.14 4.26
N GLN A 26 9.27 -5.91 3.84
CA GLN A 26 10.23 -4.79 3.95
C GLN A 26 10.09 -4.01 5.25
N GLY A 27 9.31 -4.50 6.19
CA GLY A 27 9.14 -3.88 7.50
C GLY A 27 7.80 -3.20 7.72
N GLY A 28 6.92 -3.19 6.73
CA GLY A 28 5.55 -2.72 6.87
C GLY A 28 5.41 -1.29 7.36
N VAL A 29 4.41 -1.06 8.19
CA VAL A 29 4.10 0.25 8.78
C VAL A 29 5.28 0.82 9.56
N SER A 30 5.99 -0.01 10.32
CA SER A 30 7.15 0.43 11.11
C SER A 30 8.25 1.03 10.25
N MET A 31 8.55 0.39 9.12
CA MET A 31 9.57 0.87 8.19
C MET A 31 9.14 2.18 7.52
N LEU A 32 7.90 2.26 7.07
CA LEU A 32 7.37 3.47 6.43
C LEU A 32 7.35 4.65 7.40
N LYS A 33 6.99 4.40 8.65
CA LYS A 33 7.02 5.43 9.70
C LYS A 33 8.44 5.92 9.95
N ALA A 34 9.41 5.01 9.99
CA ALA A 34 10.81 5.35 10.19
C ALA A 34 11.36 6.18 9.04
N ILE A 35 10.97 5.88 7.80
CA ILE A 35 11.40 6.62 6.60
C ILE A 35 10.82 8.04 6.59
N SER A 36 9.64 8.26 7.13
CA SER A 36 8.98 9.57 7.11
C SER A 36 9.77 10.66 7.85
N GLY A 37 10.62 10.28 8.80
CA GLY A 37 11.49 11.22 9.51
C GLY A 37 12.55 11.84 8.59
N PRO A 38 13.50 11.03 8.07
CA PRO A 38 14.59 11.56 7.24
C PRO A 38 14.17 11.92 5.81
N LEU A 39 13.08 11.35 5.30
CA LEU A 39 12.62 11.55 3.92
C LEU A 39 11.14 11.94 3.87
N PRO A 40 10.74 13.07 4.49
CA PRO A 40 9.32 13.45 4.60
C PRO A 40 8.68 13.85 3.26
N GLN A 41 9.47 14.17 2.26
CA GLN A 41 8.99 14.59 0.93
C GLN A 41 8.52 13.41 0.07
N VAL A 42 8.83 12.17 0.46
CA VAL A 42 8.47 10.99 -0.34
C VAL A 42 7.09 10.48 0.07
N LYS A 43 6.28 10.12 -0.92
CA LYS A 43 4.97 9.49 -0.73
C LYS A 43 5.02 8.06 -1.29
N PHE A 44 4.25 7.16 -0.66
CA PHE A 44 4.30 5.75 -0.98
C PHE A 44 2.94 5.16 -1.29
N CYS A 45 2.97 4.13 -2.16
CA CYS A 45 1.88 3.18 -2.36
C CYS A 45 2.40 1.81 -1.90
N PRO A 46 2.17 1.41 -0.65
CA PRO A 46 2.59 0.10 -0.19
C PRO A 46 1.77 -1.01 -0.84
N THR A 47 2.45 -2.08 -1.23
CA THR A 47 1.86 -3.23 -1.89
C THR A 47 2.57 -4.48 -1.39
N GLY A 48 1.84 -5.58 -1.20
CA GLY A 48 2.39 -6.83 -0.70
C GLY A 48 2.07 -7.04 0.78
N GLY A 49 1.15 -7.95 1.06
CA GLY A 49 0.71 -8.26 2.42
C GLY A 49 -0.30 -7.26 3.00
N VAL A 50 -0.68 -6.24 2.25
CA VAL A 50 -1.72 -5.30 2.68
C VAL A 50 -3.08 -5.98 2.55
N SER A 51 -3.93 -5.83 3.56
CA SER A 51 -5.28 -6.40 3.62
C SER A 51 -6.19 -5.52 4.46
N LEU A 52 -7.46 -5.90 4.58
CA LEU A 52 -8.40 -5.19 5.45
C LEU A 52 -7.92 -5.15 6.90
N ASN A 53 -7.17 -6.17 7.35
CA ASN A 53 -6.69 -6.25 8.73
C ASN A 53 -5.67 -5.16 9.09
N ASN A 54 -4.82 -4.75 8.15
CA ASN A 54 -3.76 -3.76 8.39
C ASN A 54 -3.94 -2.46 7.61
N LEU A 55 -5.00 -2.35 6.82
CA LEU A 55 -5.27 -1.18 5.98
C LEU A 55 -5.29 0.13 6.76
N ALA A 56 -5.97 0.13 7.91
CA ALA A 56 -6.08 1.33 8.74
C ALA A 56 -4.73 1.85 9.21
N ASP A 57 -3.82 0.94 9.58
CA ASP A 57 -2.48 1.28 10.05
C ASP A 57 -1.65 1.95 8.96
N TYR A 58 -1.75 1.44 7.72
CA TYR A 58 -1.08 2.06 6.58
C TYR A 58 -1.66 3.44 6.25
N LEU A 59 -2.98 3.55 6.18
CA LEU A 59 -3.65 4.81 5.82
C LEU A 59 -3.51 5.89 6.90
N ALA A 60 -3.18 5.53 8.12
CA ALA A 60 -2.92 6.48 9.20
C ALA A 60 -1.58 7.23 9.02
N LEU A 61 -0.67 6.70 8.20
CA LEU A 61 0.64 7.33 7.98
C LEU A 61 0.53 8.52 7.02
N PRO A 62 1.22 9.64 7.31
CA PRO A 62 1.13 10.85 6.49
C PRO A 62 1.80 10.72 5.12
N ASN A 63 2.71 9.75 4.97
CA ASN A 63 3.44 9.53 3.72
C ASN A 63 2.81 8.45 2.82
N ILE A 64 1.57 8.06 3.08
CA ILE A 64 0.84 7.08 2.29
C ILE A 64 -0.22 7.79 1.46
N ILE A 65 -0.16 7.62 0.13
CA ILE A 65 -1.16 8.15 -0.80
C ILE A 65 -2.32 7.16 -0.94
N THR A 66 -1.98 5.90 -1.19
CA THR A 66 -2.93 4.81 -1.40
C THR A 66 -2.24 3.49 -1.08
N VAL A 67 -2.97 2.40 -1.19
CA VAL A 67 -2.42 1.06 -0.99
C VAL A 67 -2.80 0.16 -2.17
N GLY A 68 -1.94 -0.82 -2.45
CA GLY A 68 -2.23 -1.86 -3.42
C GLY A 68 -2.44 -3.19 -2.69
N GLY A 69 -3.46 -3.93 -3.07
CA GLY A 69 -3.74 -5.21 -2.42
C GLY A 69 -4.30 -6.24 -3.38
N SER A 70 -3.80 -7.45 -3.28
CA SER A 70 -4.28 -8.58 -4.07
C SER A 70 -5.51 -9.26 -3.44
N TRP A 71 -5.90 -8.90 -2.22
CA TRP A 71 -7.03 -9.53 -1.54
C TRP A 71 -8.36 -9.31 -2.25
N VAL A 72 -8.47 -8.26 -3.06
CA VAL A 72 -9.69 -7.95 -3.81
C VAL A 72 -9.90 -8.88 -5.00
N ALA A 73 -8.86 -9.58 -5.44
CA ALA A 73 -8.91 -10.52 -6.54
C ALA A 73 -8.16 -11.81 -6.17
N PRO A 74 -8.69 -12.61 -5.21
CA PRO A 74 -8.03 -13.85 -4.79
C PRO A 74 -7.89 -14.81 -5.98
N LYS A 75 -6.82 -15.58 -6.00
CA LYS A 75 -6.51 -16.51 -7.09
C LYS A 75 -7.64 -17.50 -7.36
N ASP A 76 -8.28 -18.00 -6.32
CA ASP A 76 -9.40 -18.95 -6.44
C ASP A 76 -10.62 -18.31 -7.12
N ALA A 77 -10.93 -17.07 -6.78
CA ALA A 77 -12.03 -16.33 -7.41
C ALA A 77 -11.73 -16.03 -8.89
N VAL A 78 -10.50 -15.67 -9.22
CA VAL A 78 -10.09 -15.40 -10.60
C VAL A 78 -10.17 -16.69 -11.44
N LYS A 79 -9.65 -17.80 -10.92
CA LYS A 79 -9.70 -19.11 -11.59
C LYS A 79 -11.12 -19.60 -11.83
N ALA A 80 -12.02 -19.37 -10.87
CA ALA A 80 -13.41 -19.78 -10.96
C ALA A 80 -14.25 -18.83 -11.81
N GLY A 81 -13.72 -17.68 -12.21
CA GLY A 81 -14.48 -16.63 -12.89
C GLY A 81 -15.54 -15.99 -12.00
N ASP A 82 -15.31 -15.96 -10.71
CA ASP A 82 -16.26 -15.43 -9.71
C ASP A 82 -16.12 -13.91 -9.62
N TRP A 83 -16.55 -13.23 -10.67
CA TRP A 83 -16.43 -11.78 -10.82
C TRP A 83 -17.28 -11.02 -9.81
N ASP A 84 -18.42 -11.58 -9.40
CA ASP A 84 -19.29 -10.96 -8.39
C ASP A 84 -18.59 -10.87 -7.03
N ARG A 85 -17.83 -11.90 -6.66
CA ARG A 85 -17.03 -11.91 -5.44
C ARG A 85 -15.92 -10.86 -5.50
N ILE A 86 -15.25 -10.74 -6.64
CA ILE A 86 -14.21 -9.73 -6.85
C ILE A 86 -14.78 -8.32 -6.75
N THR A 87 -15.92 -8.08 -7.38
CA THR A 87 -16.64 -6.79 -7.29
C THR A 87 -16.98 -6.45 -5.84
N LYS A 88 -17.45 -7.43 -5.08
CA LYS A 88 -17.79 -7.25 -3.67
C LYS A 88 -16.58 -6.89 -2.82
N LEU A 89 -15.47 -7.61 -3.03
CA LEU A 89 -14.21 -7.33 -2.32
C LEU A 89 -13.66 -5.94 -2.65
N ALA A 90 -13.73 -5.55 -3.92
CA ALA A 90 -13.30 -4.21 -4.35
C ALA A 90 -14.19 -3.12 -3.73
N GLN A 91 -15.50 -3.35 -3.64
CA GLN A 91 -16.43 -2.42 -3.01
C GLN A 91 -16.16 -2.27 -1.52
N GLU A 92 -15.92 -3.38 -0.82
CA GLU A 92 -15.52 -3.35 0.59
C GLU A 92 -14.26 -2.55 0.82
N ALA A 93 -13.25 -2.73 -0.05
CA ALA A 93 -11.99 -1.99 0.03
C ALA A 93 -12.23 -0.49 -0.16
N THR A 94 -13.01 -0.11 -1.16
CA THR A 94 -13.35 1.30 -1.44
C THR A 94 -14.11 1.92 -0.27
N ASP A 95 -15.10 1.22 0.27
CA ASP A 95 -15.90 1.69 1.39
C ASP A 95 -15.03 1.89 2.64
N ARG A 96 -14.09 0.98 2.88
CA ARG A 96 -13.18 1.06 4.01
C ARG A 96 -12.23 2.25 3.90
N VAL A 97 -11.67 2.48 2.71
CA VAL A 97 -10.79 3.63 2.46
C VAL A 97 -11.55 4.93 2.66
N ASN A 98 -12.78 5.03 2.13
CA ASN A 98 -13.62 6.20 2.29
C ASN A 98 -13.96 6.47 3.76
N ALA A 99 -14.23 5.42 4.54
CA ALA A 99 -14.50 5.55 5.97
C ALA A 99 -13.27 6.04 6.75
N LEU A 100 -12.06 5.65 6.32
CA LEU A 100 -10.81 6.02 7.01
C LEU A 100 -10.28 7.41 6.59
N ARG A 101 -10.51 7.83 5.36
CA ARG A 101 -9.97 9.07 4.80
C ARG A 101 -11.00 10.08 4.33
N GLY A 102 -12.20 9.59 4.18
CA GLY A 102 -13.31 10.39 3.68
C GLY A 102 -13.87 11.35 4.65
#